data_4ef0255cb09b7750d53f12664fc97284
#
_entry.id   4ef0255cb09b7750d53f12664fc97284
#
_cell.length_a   1.000
_cell.length_b   1.000
_cell.length_c   1.000
_cell.angle_alpha   90.00
_cell.angle_beta   90.00
_cell.angle_gamma   90.00
#
_symmetry.space_group_name_H-M   'P 1'
#
loop_
_entity.id
_entity.type
_entity.pdbx_description
1 polymer ?
#
loop_
_entity_poly.entity_id
_entity_poly.type
_entity_poly.pdbx_seq_one_letter_code
_entity_poly.pdbx_strand_id
1 'polypeptide(L)'
;MFLSGTQPLVIKDHLIIKSMKKLLLSLCLMATLGSFLLNAEEKMSPSTQNFLRSYESTSTISQRAKLKSTYAINPNNGEMAVSAFLHLVDENNLDGLEENQVIINAQYGTILSTSIPADNLTSVSQLPSVKYIEIGRPVHQRMNNVRSEQFSNVNKIHEG
;
A
#
# COMPACT_ATOMS: atom_id res chain seq x y z
N MET A 1 8.48 -50.45 58.86
CA MET A 1 8.92 -49.06 59.09
C MET A 1 8.81 -48.33 57.79
N PHE A 2 7.84 -47.46 57.72
CA PHE A 2 7.41 -46.76 56.49
C PHE A 2 8.30 -45.57 56.23
N LEU A 3 8.70 -45.33 54.94
CA LEU A 3 9.04 -44.04 54.41
C LEU A 3 8.32 -43.82 53.11
N SER A 4 7.24 -43.07 53.24
CA SER A 4 6.44 -42.53 52.13
C SER A 4 7.21 -41.35 51.54
N GLY A 5 7.61 -41.46 50.28
CA GLY A 5 8.22 -40.39 49.51
C GLY A 5 7.15 -39.60 48.78
N THR A 6 6.79 -38.44 49.34
CA THR A 6 5.96 -37.43 48.68
C THR A 6 6.83 -36.47 47.84
N GLN A 7 6.99 -36.76 46.55
CA GLN A 7 7.56 -35.81 45.58
C GLN A 7 6.93 -35.93 44.19
N PRO A 8 5.71 -35.43 43.92
CA PRO A 8 5.40 -35.07 42.54
C PRO A 8 4.69 -33.70 42.32
N LEU A 9 4.41 -32.90 43.37
CA LEU A 9 3.55 -31.72 43.19
C LEU A 9 4.28 -30.54 42.58
N VAL A 10 5.54 -30.28 42.91
CA VAL A 10 6.29 -29.13 42.50
C VAL A 10 6.64 -29.08 40.99
N ILE A 11 6.77 -30.25 40.35
CA ILE A 11 7.13 -30.32 38.91
C ILE A 11 5.96 -29.95 37.99
N LYS A 12 4.72 -30.24 38.39
CA LYS A 12 3.52 -29.88 37.61
C LYS A 12 3.31 -28.38 37.53
N ASP A 13 3.51 -27.67 38.62
CA ASP A 13 3.29 -26.21 38.66
C ASP A 13 4.28 -25.47 37.78
N HIS A 14 5.54 -25.91 37.75
CA HIS A 14 6.56 -25.31 36.89
C HIS A 14 6.30 -25.48 35.39
N LEU A 15 5.70 -26.65 35.01
CA LEU A 15 5.34 -26.95 33.62
C LEU A 15 4.14 -26.11 33.16
N ILE A 16 3.15 -25.93 34.04
CA ILE A 16 1.95 -25.11 33.79
C ILE A 16 2.32 -23.66 33.63
N ILE A 17 3.17 -23.12 34.51
CA ILE A 17 3.64 -21.71 34.45
C ILE A 17 4.44 -21.45 33.15
N LYS A 18 5.26 -22.40 32.71
CA LYS A 18 6.05 -22.27 31.48
C LYS A 18 5.16 -22.33 30.21
N SER A 19 4.11 -23.15 30.25
CA SER A 19 3.10 -23.22 29.16
C SER A 19 2.27 -21.93 29.08
N MET A 20 1.82 -21.39 30.23
CA MET A 20 1.07 -20.14 30.29
C MET A 20 1.88 -18.94 29.80
N LYS A 21 3.17 -18.85 30.13
CA LYS A 21 4.06 -17.79 29.63
C LYS A 21 4.21 -17.84 28.12
N LYS A 22 4.34 -19.03 27.52
CA LYS A 22 4.41 -19.17 26.04
C LYS A 22 3.10 -18.78 25.38
N LEU A 23 1.96 -19.13 25.97
CA LEU A 23 0.63 -18.76 25.45
C LEU A 23 0.42 -17.25 25.53
N LEU A 24 0.81 -16.62 26.62
CA LEU A 24 0.71 -15.16 26.80
C LEU A 24 1.62 -14.41 25.82
N LEU A 25 2.82 -14.91 25.59
CA LEU A 25 3.77 -14.32 24.61
C LEU A 25 3.24 -14.41 23.18
N SER A 26 2.63 -15.55 22.82
CA SER A 26 1.99 -15.77 21.51
C SER A 26 0.77 -14.86 21.31
N LEU A 27 -0.04 -14.65 22.35
CA LEU A 27 -1.21 -13.78 22.31
C LEU A 27 -0.82 -12.30 22.16
N CYS A 28 0.22 -11.85 22.85
CA CYS A 28 0.77 -10.49 22.70
C CYS A 28 1.34 -10.25 21.30
N LEU A 29 2.02 -11.24 20.72
CA LEU A 29 2.58 -11.14 19.38
C LEU A 29 1.49 -11.00 18.31
N MET A 30 0.38 -11.75 18.45
CA MET A 30 -0.77 -11.64 17.56
C MET A 30 -1.50 -10.29 17.68
N ALA A 31 -1.60 -9.74 18.90
CA ALA A 31 -2.25 -8.45 19.11
C ALA A 31 -1.44 -7.27 18.51
N THR A 32 -0.11 -7.34 18.53
CA THR A 32 0.75 -6.31 17.94
C THR A 32 0.73 -6.33 16.41
N LEU A 33 0.67 -7.51 15.80
CA LEU A 33 0.55 -7.64 14.34
C LEU A 33 -0.80 -7.12 13.80
N GLY A 34 -1.89 -7.35 14.52
CA GLY A 34 -3.22 -6.87 14.11
C GLY A 34 -3.36 -5.35 14.12
N SER A 35 -2.74 -4.65 15.07
CA SER A 35 -2.77 -3.19 15.14
C SER A 35 -1.93 -2.51 14.04
N PHE A 36 -0.95 -3.19 13.50
CA PHE A 36 -0.10 -2.64 12.43
C PHE A 36 -0.82 -2.59 11.07
N LEU A 37 -1.64 -3.59 10.77
CA LEU A 37 -2.42 -3.64 9.53
C LEU A 37 -3.55 -2.63 9.48
N LEU A 38 -4.23 -2.37 10.61
CA LEU A 38 -5.31 -1.39 10.71
C LEU A 38 -4.84 0.05 10.39
N ASN A 39 -3.63 0.41 10.83
CA ASN A 39 -3.07 1.74 10.56
C ASN A 39 -2.70 1.96 9.08
N ALA A 40 -2.41 0.90 8.33
CA ALA A 40 -2.05 1.00 6.91
C ALA A 40 -3.25 1.37 6.04
N GLU A 41 -4.43 0.81 6.30
CA GLU A 41 -5.66 1.12 5.55
C GLU A 41 -6.13 2.56 5.79
N GLU A 42 -5.96 3.11 6.98
CA GLU A 42 -6.34 4.49 7.33
C GLU A 42 -5.52 5.52 6.54
N LYS A 43 -4.28 5.21 6.20
CA LYS A 43 -3.38 6.07 5.43
C LYS A 43 -3.55 5.95 3.90
N MET A 44 -4.52 5.20 3.41
CA MET A 44 -4.74 4.99 1.99
C MET A 44 -6.09 5.50 1.53
N SER A 45 -6.12 6.15 0.36
CA SER A 45 -7.39 6.52 -0.26
C SER A 45 -8.25 5.28 -0.59
N PRO A 46 -9.58 5.42 -0.69
CA PRO A 46 -10.44 4.33 -1.13
C PRO A 46 -10.03 3.75 -2.49
N SER A 47 -9.50 4.58 -3.41
CA SER A 47 -8.97 4.13 -4.69
C SER A 47 -7.73 3.24 -4.50
N THR A 48 -6.82 3.61 -3.58
CA THR A 48 -5.61 2.84 -3.27
C THR A 48 -5.96 1.49 -2.66
N GLN A 49 -6.89 1.46 -1.72
CA GLN A 49 -7.37 0.23 -1.10
C GLN A 49 -8.04 -0.71 -2.12
N ASN A 50 -8.89 -0.17 -3.01
CA ASN A 50 -9.52 -0.95 -4.07
C ASN A 50 -8.51 -1.49 -5.08
N PHE A 51 -7.46 -0.71 -5.38
CA PHE A 51 -6.36 -1.18 -6.22
C PHE A 51 -5.67 -2.38 -5.57
N LEU A 52 -5.26 -2.28 -4.30
CA LEU A 52 -4.58 -3.37 -3.60
C LEU A 52 -5.41 -4.65 -3.58
N ARG A 53 -6.68 -4.57 -3.22
CA ARG A 53 -7.58 -5.74 -3.23
C ARG A 53 -7.69 -6.37 -4.62
N SER A 54 -7.74 -5.54 -5.66
CA SER A 54 -7.79 -6.00 -7.04
C SER A 54 -6.45 -6.60 -7.49
N TYR A 55 -5.33 -6.02 -7.04
CA TYR A 55 -3.99 -6.47 -7.35
C TYR A 55 -3.69 -7.83 -6.72
N GLU A 56 -4.00 -8.02 -5.44
CA GLU A 56 -3.85 -9.29 -4.72
C GLU A 56 -4.68 -10.42 -5.32
N SER A 57 -5.88 -10.11 -5.84
CA SER A 57 -6.75 -11.09 -6.50
C SER A 57 -6.35 -11.38 -7.95
N THR A 58 -5.36 -10.68 -8.50
CA THR A 58 -4.98 -10.74 -9.91
C THR A 58 -4.01 -11.89 -10.17
N SER A 59 -4.50 -12.96 -10.82
CA SER A 59 -3.69 -14.11 -11.22
C SER A 59 -3.50 -14.23 -12.74
N THR A 60 -4.32 -13.54 -13.55
CA THR A 60 -4.34 -13.70 -15.00
C THR A 60 -3.89 -12.44 -15.76
N ILE A 61 -3.39 -12.62 -17.00
CA ILE A 61 -2.95 -11.52 -17.88
C ILE A 61 -4.10 -10.56 -18.20
N SER A 62 -5.32 -11.07 -18.39
CA SER A 62 -6.50 -10.25 -18.67
C SER A 62 -6.88 -9.36 -17.48
N GLN A 63 -6.77 -9.85 -16.25
CA GLN A 63 -6.99 -9.05 -15.04
C GLN A 63 -5.95 -7.96 -14.90
N ARG A 64 -4.67 -8.23 -15.19
CA ARG A 64 -3.61 -7.22 -15.21
C ARG A 64 -3.85 -6.12 -16.24
N ALA A 65 -4.34 -6.49 -17.43
CA ALA A 65 -4.72 -5.51 -18.45
C ALA A 65 -5.85 -4.59 -17.99
N LYS A 66 -6.85 -5.12 -17.26
CA LYS A 66 -7.93 -4.34 -16.67
C LYS A 66 -7.41 -3.37 -15.59
N LEU A 67 -6.47 -3.78 -14.75
CA LEU A 67 -5.84 -2.88 -13.78
C LEU A 67 -5.15 -1.70 -14.48
N LYS A 68 -4.38 -1.98 -15.55
CA LYS A 68 -3.69 -0.94 -16.33
C LYS A 68 -4.65 0.06 -17.01
N SER A 69 -5.86 -0.36 -17.36
CA SER A 69 -6.85 0.56 -17.92
C SER A 69 -7.58 1.41 -16.88
N THR A 70 -7.61 0.95 -15.62
CA THR A 70 -8.35 1.61 -14.53
C THR A 70 -7.46 2.55 -13.72
N TYR A 71 -6.18 2.22 -13.57
CA TYR A 71 -5.22 2.95 -12.73
C TYR A 71 -4.02 3.41 -13.55
N ALA A 72 -3.38 4.50 -13.13
CA ALA A 72 -2.15 5.00 -13.75
C ALA A 72 -0.96 4.12 -13.37
N ILE A 73 -0.78 3.03 -14.13
CA ILE A 73 0.27 2.04 -13.92
C ILE A 73 1.36 2.24 -14.96
N ASN A 74 2.59 2.41 -14.48
CA ASN A 74 3.78 2.46 -15.29
C ASN A 74 4.57 1.17 -15.14
N PRO A 75 5.05 0.56 -16.23
CA PRO A 75 6.01 -0.53 -16.12
C PRO A 75 7.36 0.05 -15.68
N ASN A 76 7.85 -0.34 -14.54
CA ASN A 76 9.19 -0.03 -14.08
C ASN A 76 10.00 -1.32 -14.00
N ASN A 77 11.03 -1.46 -14.84
CA ASN A 77 11.91 -2.64 -14.87
C ASN A 77 11.21 -4.01 -14.92
N GLY A 78 10.02 -4.07 -15.54
CA GLY A 78 9.22 -5.30 -15.60
C GLY A 78 8.24 -5.49 -14.43
N GLU A 79 8.34 -4.68 -13.39
CA GLU A 79 7.44 -4.67 -12.26
C GLU A 79 6.28 -3.68 -12.47
N MET A 80 5.16 -3.96 -11.81
CA MET A 80 4.00 -3.09 -11.87
C MET A 80 4.14 -1.97 -10.85
N ALA A 81 4.40 -0.74 -11.31
CA ALA A 81 4.45 0.44 -10.46
C ALA A 81 3.24 1.34 -10.72
N VAL A 82 2.68 1.89 -9.65
CA VAL A 82 1.54 2.82 -9.70
C VAL A 82 1.99 4.25 -9.51
N SER A 83 1.45 5.17 -10.31
CA SER A 83 1.62 6.60 -10.09
C SER A 83 0.73 7.03 -8.93
N ALA A 84 1.31 7.65 -7.92
CA ALA A 84 0.62 8.05 -6.71
C ALA A 84 1.05 9.45 -6.25
N PHE A 85 0.12 10.15 -5.59
CA PHE A 85 0.44 11.27 -4.73
C PHE A 85 0.64 10.75 -3.31
N LEU A 86 1.80 11.05 -2.77
CA LEU A 86 2.19 10.68 -1.42
C LEU A 86 2.27 11.94 -0.60
N HIS A 87 1.47 11.99 0.47
CA HIS A 87 1.46 13.09 1.41
C HIS A 87 2.38 12.74 2.57
N LEU A 88 3.37 13.59 2.82
CA LEU A 88 4.30 13.44 3.95
C LEU A 88 3.75 14.11 5.21
N VAL A 89 4.26 13.68 6.35
CA VAL A 89 4.08 14.36 7.63
C VAL A 89 4.92 15.63 7.68
N ASP A 90 6.16 15.55 7.16
CA ASP A 90 7.13 16.64 7.06
C ASP A 90 7.79 16.58 5.67
N GLU A 91 7.92 17.74 5.00
CA GLU A 91 8.47 17.85 3.63
C GLU A 91 9.92 17.38 3.50
N ASN A 92 10.69 17.44 4.60
CA ASN A 92 12.09 17.04 4.62
C ASN A 92 12.30 15.59 5.05
N ASN A 93 11.25 14.91 5.52
CA ASN A 93 11.35 13.53 5.99
C ASN A 93 10.97 12.54 4.87
N LEU A 94 12.00 12.07 4.16
CA LEU A 94 11.89 11.06 3.09
C LEU A 94 12.31 9.66 3.55
N ASP A 95 12.46 9.44 4.86
CA ASP A 95 12.96 8.19 5.42
C ASP A 95 12.11 6.98 5.00
N GLY A 96 12.79 5.93 4.56
CA GLY A 96 12.20 4.67 4.16
C GLY A 96 11.64 4.64 2.73
N LEU A 97 11.58 5.77 2.00
CA LEU A 97 11.04 5.80 0.64
C LEU A 97 11.97 5.09 -0.36
N GLU A 98 13.28 5.33 -0.26
CA GLU A 98 14.27 4.72 -1.15
C GLU A 98 14.35 3.20 -0.94
N GLU A 99 14.34 2.72 0.31
CA GLU A 99 14.36 1.30 0.65
C GLU A 99 13.13 0.55 0.11
N ASN A 100 12.00 1.26 -0.01
CA ASN A 100 10.77 0.75 -0.62
C ASN A 100 10.69 1.02 -2.14
N GLN A 101 11.81 1.41 -2.77
CA GLN A 101 11.92 1.62 -4.22
C GLN A 101 10.93 2.67 -4.75
N VAL A 102 10.57 3.64 -3.93
CA VAL A 102 9.71 4.75 -4.34
C VAL A 102 10.51 5.71 -5.21
N ILE A 103 10.06 5.92 -6.45
CA ILE A 103 10.65 6.90 -7.34
C ILE A 103 9.89 8.22 -7.17
N ILE A 104 10.59 9.27 -6.75
CA ILE A 104 10.04 10.61 -6.63
C ILE A 104 10.19 11.32 -7.97
N ASN A 105 9.06 11.67 -8.61
CA ASN A 105 9.03 12.37 -9.88
C ASN A 105 9.04 13.89 -9.69
N ALA A 106 8.33 14.39 -8.67
CA ALA A 106 8.27 15.80 -8.30
C ALA A 106 7.87 15.94 -6.84
N GLN A 107 8.28 17.06 -6.23
CA GLN A 107 7.89 17.42 -4.86
C GLN A 107 7.34 18.85 -4.85
N TYR A 108 6.25 19.02 -4.11
CA TYR A 108 5.66 20.34 -3.83
C TYR A 108 5.24 20.38 -2.34
N GLY A 109 6.11 20.97 -1.52
CA GLY A 109 5.96 20.93 -0.06
C GLY A 109 5.88 19.49 0.44
N THR A 110 4.82 19.17 1.18
CA THR A 110 4.59 17.81 1.72
C THR A 110 3.96 16.83 0.74
N ILE A 111 3.72 17.24 -0.52
CA ILE A 111 3.10 16.37 -1.53
C ILE A 111 4.17 15.92 -2.52
N LEU A 112 4.33 14.61 -2.67
CA LEU A 112 5.20 14.00 -3.67
C LEU A 112 4.35 13.38 -4.79
N SER A 113 4.75 13.63 -6.04
CA SER A 113 4.33 12.81 -7.17
C SER A 113 5.32 11.65 -7.29
N THR A 114 4.84 10.43 -7.17
CA THR A 114 5.71 9.25 -7.06
C THR A 114 5.28 8.13 -7.98
N SER A 115 6.23 7.20 -8.21
CA SER A 115 5.97 5.89 -8.80
C SER A 115 6.35 4.84 -7.75
N ILE A 116 5.37 4.05 -7.30
CA ILE A 116 5.52 3.10 -6.20
C ILE A 116 5.30 1.68 -6.75
N PRO A 117 6.21 0.71 -6.52
CA PRO A 117 5.95 -0.69 -6.85
C PRO A 117 4.69 -1.17 -6.14
N ALA A 118 3.81 -1.88 -6.85
CA ALA A 118 2.53 -2.33 -6.31
C ALA A 118 2.70 -3.20 -5.05
N ASP A 119 3.75 -4.02 -5.03
CA ASP A 119 4.07 -4.90 -3.90
C ASP A 119 4.51 -4.11 -2.64
N ASN A 120 5.06 -2.91 -2.82
CA ASN A 120 5.57 -2.08 -1.73
C ASN A 120 4.55 -1.06 -1.19
N LEU A 121 3.37 -0.93 -1.80
CA LEU A 121 2.35 0.05 -1.41
C LEU A 121 1.96 -0.05 0.07
N THR A 122 1.77 -1.27 0.57
CA THR A 122 1.44 -1.52 1.98
C THR A 122 2.59 -1.10 2.89
N SER A 123 3.83 -1.46 2.56
CA SER A 123 5.01 -1.09 3.34
C SER A 123 5.21 0.43 3.37
N VAL A 124 5.03 1.11 2.23
CA VAL A 124 5.11 2.57 2.13
C VAL A 124 4.06 3.25 3.00
N SER A 125 2.83 2.73 3.05
CA SER A 125 1.78 3.30 3.90
C SER A 125 2.08 3.22 5.40
N GLN A 126 2.88 2.25 5.80
CA GLN A 126 3.28 2.02 7.20
C GLN A 126 4.41 2.94 7.64
N LEU A 127 5.10 3.62 6.72
CA LEU A 127 6.20 4.52 7.07
C LEU A 127 5.71 5.67 7.97
N PRO A 128 6.47 6.04 9.02
CA PRO A 128 6.14 7.17 9.86
C PRO A 128 6.16 8.51 9.11
N SER A 129 7.02 8.62 8.09
CA SER A 129 7.11 9.80 7.21
C SER A 129 5.88 10.01 6.36
N VAL A 130 5.10 8.95 6.09
CA VAL A 130 3.93 8.98 5.22
C VAL A 130 2.66 9.25 6.01
N LYS A 131 1.94 10.29 5.61
CA LYS A 131 0.63 10.66 6.15
C LYS A 131 -0.51 10.00 5.37
N TYR A 132 -0.42 9.98 4.02
CA TYR A 132 -1.51 9.51 3.18
C TYR A 132 -1.03 9.16 1.77
N ILE A 133 -1.65 8.18 1.12
CA ILE A 133 -1.36 7.73 -0.25
C ILE A 133 -2.63 7.78 -1.10
N GLU A 134 -2.54 8.45 -2.24
CA GLU A 134 -3.59 8.50 -3.25
C GLU A 134 -3.04 8.09 -4.62
N ILE A 135 -3.54 6.99 -5.19
CA ILE A 135 -3.13 6.56 -6.53
C ILE A 135 -3.86 7.37 -7.60
N GLY A 136 -3.09 7.71 -8.64
CA GLY A 136 -3.59 8.41 -9.82
C GLY A 136 -4.53 7.54 -10.67
N ARG A 137 -5.45 8.21 -11.36
CA ARG A 137 -6.22 7.59 -12.44
C ARG A 137 -5.64 8.01 -13.78
N PRO A 138 -5.70 7.16 -14.81
CA PRO A 138 -5.22 7.55 -16.14
C PRO A 138 -6.04 8.72 -16.65
N VAL A 139 -5.33 9.76 -17.09
CA VAL A 139 -5.96 10.91 -17.75
C VAL A 139 -6.23 10.51 -19.20
N HIS A 140 -7.49 10.28 -19.51
CA HIS A 140 -7.89 10.10 -20.89
C HIS A 140 -7.98 11.48 -21.56
N GLN A 141 -7.13 11.73 -22.54
CA GLN A 141 -7.24 12.92 -23.37
C GLN A 141 -8.57 12.87 -24.16
N ARG A 142 -9.55 13.65 -23.73
CA ARG A 142 -10.80 13.84 -24.47
C ARG A 142 -10.68 14.88 -25.59
N MET A 143 -9.48 15.24 -26.01
CA MET A 143 -9.23 16.31 -26.97
C MET A 143 -9.53 15.96 -28.42
N ASN A 144 -9.89 14.72 -28.76
CA ASN A 144 -10.18 14.36 -30.15
C ASN A 144 -11.44 15.01 -30.73
N ASN A 145 -12.32 15.56 -29.90
CA ASN A 145 -13.56 16.16 -30.40
C ASN A 145 -13.46 17.67 -30.69
N VAL A 146 -12.39 18.35 -30.28
CA VAL A 146 -12.22 19.80 -30.54
C VAL A 146 -11.92 20.09 -32.03
N ARG A 147 -11.42 19.10 -32.78
CA ARG A 147 -11.16 19.18 -34.21
C ARG A 147 -12.29 18.63 -35.10
N SER A 148 -13.36 18.10 -34.51
CA SER A 148 -14.49 17.65 -35.32
C SER A 148 -15.27 18.85 -35.84
N GLU A 149 -15.65 18.84 -37.10
CA GLU A 149 -16.44 19.91 -37.74
C GLU A 149 -17.76 20.25 -37.02
N GLN A 150 -18.24 19.34 -36.18
CA GLN A 150 -19.47 19.50 -35.40
C GLN A 150 -19.27 20.40 -34.13
N PHE A 151 -18.05 20.55 -33.63
CA PHE A 151 -17.80 21.22 -32.34
C PHE A 151 -16.89 22.45 -32.43
N SER A 152 -16.18 22.68 -33.53
CA SER A 152 -15.36 23.88 -33.70
C SER A 152 -15.53 24.44 -35.10
N ASN A 153 -15.95 25.71 -35.18
CA ASN A 153 -15.93 26.50 -36.42
C ASN A 153 -14.52 26.94 -36.82
N VAL A 154 -13.47 26.36 -36.27
CA VAL A 154 -12.07 26.79 -36.50
C VAL A 154 -11.64 26.59 -37.95
N ASN A 155 -12.17 25.58 -38.65
CA ASN A 155 -11.86 25.35 -40.07
C ASN A 155 -12.42 26.45 -40.97
N LYS A 156 -13.52 27.10 -40.61
CA LYS A 156 -14.10 28.19 -41.37
C LYS A 156 -13.28 29.51 -41.32
N ILE A 157 -12.41 29.60 -40.37
CA ILE A 157 -11.54 30.82 -40.20
C ILE A 157 -10.31 30.74 -41.12
N HIS A 158 -9.92 29.51 -41.55
CA HIS A 158 -8.77 29.33 -42.43
C HIS A 158 -9.10 29.29 -43.92
N GLU A 159 -10.38 29.31 -44.30
CA GLU A 159 -10.85 29.30 -45.69
C GLU A 159 -11.30 30.69 -46.18
N GLY A 160 -11.14 31.73 -45.35
CA GLY A 160 -11.49 33.13 -45.67
C GLY A 160 -10.35 33.94 -46.23
#